data_26601fe89597506aafd588eb7e945cdf
#
_entry.id   26601fe89597506aafd588eb7e945cdf
#
_cell.length_a   1.000
_cell.length_b   1.000
_cell.length_c   1.000
_cell.angle_alpha   90.00
_cell.angle_beta   90.00
_cell.angle_gamma   90.00
#
_symmetry.space_group_name_H-M   'P 1'
#
loop_
_entity.id
_entity.type
_entity.pdbx_description
1 polymer ?
#
loop_
_entity_poly.entity_id
_entity_poly.type
_entity_poly.pdbx_seq_one_letter_code
_entity_poly.pdbx_strand_id
1 'polypeptide(L)'
;LAVAFSACGDDDGGGATASPTAGETGTPAVTAGSFPVTITDDNGNDVTIEAAPASIVALAPSFVEVLFAIGAGDAIVAADQNTDFPPEAADIPKISGFEPSVEGIVAYEPDLVLMLFDPGGLQDALQQLGIATLFLASPETIEDTLAQISTLGEAVGHMPEAEDLVGQMRSDISTLKAKLPASGAGPRVFHEVDNTFYTAGPGSFIHDLYATLGAQNIAESTGEAFPQMSAEVIIQADPEVIILADEFAGESAGTVAARPGWDQISAVKSGRVHIVDPNITSRPGPRLVNALETLAMLLYHEAF
;
A
#
# COMPACT_ATOMS: atom_id res chain seq x y z
N LEU A 1 -65.99 -49.97 17.28
CA LEU A 1 -66.20 -50.46 18.64
C LEU A 1 -65.56 -49.50 19.62
N ALA A 2 -66.41 -48.96 20.44
CA ALA A 2 -66.30 -48.15 21.63
C ALA A 2 -65.20 -48.61 22.60
N VAL A 3 -64.66 -47.76 23.45
CA VAL A 3 -65.24 -47.33 24.72
C VAL A 3 -64.42 -46.21 25.31
N ALA A 4 -65.11 -45.19 25.84
CA ALA A 4 -64.64 -44.07 26.66
C ALA A 4 -64.31 -44.56 28.11
N PHE A 5 -63.61 -43.68 28.87
CA PHE A 5 -63.88 -43.24 30.27
C PHE A 5 -62.84 -42.23 30.67
N SER A 6 -63.12 -41.02 30.81
CA SER A 6 -63.47 -40.07 31.87
C SER A 6 -62.79 -40.33 33.24
N ALA A 7 -62.09 -39.26 33.72
CA ALA A 7 -62.27 -38.68 35.03
C ALA A 7 -61.37 -37.44 35.30
N CYS A 8 -62.01 -36.49 35.89
CA CYS A 8 -61.60 -35.20 36.38
C CYS A 8 -60.46 -35.17 37.40
N GLY A 9 -59.84 -33.98 37.51
CA GLY A 9 -59.04 -33.51 38.63
C GLY A 9 -58.56 -32.09 38.39
N ASP A 10 -59.25 -31.13 39.00
CA ASP A 10 -58.86 -29.72 39.12
C ASP A 10 -57.56 -29.61 39.91
N ASP A 11 -56.71 -28.67 39.56
CA ASP A 11 -56.21 -27.66 40.51
C ASP A 11 -55.41 -26.54 39.83
N ASP A 12 -55.58 -25.37 40.36
CA ASP A 12 -55.07 -24.05 40.01
C ASP A 12 -53.52 -23.92 40.01
N GLY A 13 -53.01 -23.11 39.06
CA GLY A 13 -51.62 -22.66 39.13
C GLY A 13 -51.25 -21.73 37.95
N GLY A 14 -51.37 -20.42 38.19
CA GLY A 14 -51.01 -19.39 37.19
C GLY A 14 -49.58 -19.53 36.71
N GLY A 15 -49.45 -19.60 35.39
CA GLY A 15 -48.16 -19.60 34.71
C GLY A 15 -48.14 -18.50 33.67
N ALA A 16 -47.34 -17.50 33.95
CA ALA A 16 -47.06 -16.38 33.06
C ALA A 16 -46.54 -16.86 31.72
N THR A 17 -47.15 -16.43 30.64
CA THR A 17 -46.65 -16.57 29.26
C THR A 17 -45.38 -15.76 29.08
N ALA A 18 -44.25 -16.44 29.04
CA ALA A 18 -42.99 -15.85 28.56
C ALA A 18 -43.05 -15.74 27.02
N SER A 19 -43.06 -14.53 26.52
CA SER A 19 -42.76 -14.22 25.13
C SER A 19 -41.31 -14.62 24.80
N PRO A 20 -41.02 -15.18 23.61
CA PRO A 20 -39.66 -15.43 23.21
C PRO A 20 -38.95 -14.09 22.97
N THR A 21 -37.95 -13.83 23.80
CA THR A 21 -36.97 -12.75 23.58
C THR A 21 -36.32 -12.94 22.21
N ALA A 22 -36.45 -11.93 21.34
CA ALA A 22 -35.72 -11.88 20.09
C ALA A 22 -34.22 -12.03 20.40
N GLY A 23 -33.60 -13.01 19.79
CA GLY A 23 -32.16 -13.20 19.86
C GLY A 23 -31.48 -11.94 19.30
N GLU A 24 -30.68 -11.29 20.12
CA GLU A 24 -29.70 -10.33 19.67
C GLU A 24 -28.77 -11.07 18.70
N THR A 25 -28.82 -10.71 17.42
CA THR A 25 -27.76 -11.02 16.46
C THR A 25 -26.55 -10.24 16.92
N GLY A 26 -25.76 -10.85 17.79
CA GLY A 26 -24.43 -10.33 18.12
C GLY A 26 -23.63 -10.25 16.83
N THR A 27 -23.31 -9.03 16.40
CA THR A 27 -22.20 -8.80 15.47
C THR A 27 -21.00 -9.53 16.06
N PRO A 28 -20.28 -10.38 15.28
CA PRO A 28 -19.09 -11.02 15.82
C PRO A 28 -18.16 -9.92 16.33
N ALA A 29 -17.83 -9.98 17.60
CA ALA A 29 -16.81 -9.12 18.17
C ALA A 29 -15.51 -9.45 17.41
N VAL A 30 -15.00 -8.51 16.63
CA VAL A 30 -13.66 -8.54 16.08
C VAL A 30 -12.75 -8.73 17.28
N THR A 31 -11.98 -9.82 17.28
CA THR A 31 -11.01 -10.07 18.35
C THR A 31 -9.93 -9.01 18.17
N ALA A 32 -10.00 -7.93 18.94
CA ALA A 32 -8.94 -6.94 19.00
C ALA A 32 -7.62 -7.67 19.24
N GLY A 33 -6.57 -7.32 18.48
CA GLY A 33 -5.24 -7.92 18.61
C GLY A 33 -4.83 -7.92 20.08
N SER A 34 -4.21 -9.01 20.54
CA SER A 34 -3.79 -9.12 21.94
C SER A 34 -2.54 -8.28 22.17
N PHE A 35 -2.66 -7.18 22.89
CA PHE A 35 -1.53 -6.40 23.37
C PHE A 35 -1.05 -6.92 24.76
N PRO A 36 0.24 -6.74 25.12
CA PRO A 36 1.27 -6.11 24.32
C PRO A 36 1.69 -6.95 23.10
N VAL A 37 2.15 -6.27 22.03
CA VAL A 37 2.76 -6.90 20.88
C VAL A 37 4.20 -6.41 20.73
N THR A 38 5.11 -7.29 20.34
CA THR A 38 6.51 -6.92 20.05
C THR A 38 6.81 -7.23 18.59
N ILE A 39 7.22 -6.21 17.86
CA ILE A 39 7.55 -6.28 16.43
C ILE A 39 9.03 -5.97 16.27
N THR A 40 9.76 -6.85 15.59
CA THR A 40 11.13 -6.54 15.17
C THR A 40 11.04 -5.70 13.90
N ASP A 41 11.55 -4.47 13.95
CA ASP A 41 11.54 -3.54 12.82
C ASP A 41 12.65 -3.80 11.80
N ASP A 42 12.68 -3.07 10.69
CA ASP A 42 13.67 -3.28 9.64
C ASP A 42 15.08 -2.76 9.99
N ASN A 43 15.23 -2.03 11.10
CA ASN A 43 16.54 -1.73 11.72
C ASN A 43 17.01 -2.86 12.66
N GLY A 44 16.17 -3.88 12.91
CA GLY A 44 16.46 -4.99 13.82
C GLY A 44 16.19 -4.68 15.29
N ASN A 45 15.41 -3.63 15.59
CA ASN A 45 15.00 -3.29 16.95
C ASN A 45 13.69 -3.98 17.31
N ASP A 46 13.60 -4.54 18.50
CA ASP A 46 12.35 -5.05 19.06
C ASP A 46 11.55 -3.89 19.66
N VAL A 47 10.44 -3.53 19.01
CA VAL A 47 9.53 -2.47 19.43
C VAL A 47 8.31 -3.09 20.12
N THR A 48 8.13 -2.81 21.40
CA THR A 48 6.96 -3.27 22.15
C THR A 48 5.89 -2.18 22.19
N ILE A 49 4.69 -2.53 21.73
CA ILE A 49 3.49 -1.69 21.76
C ILE A 49 2.58 -2.27 22.84
N GLU A 50 2.40 -1.52 23.93
CA GLU A 50 1.74 -2.00 25.15
C GLU A 50 0.22 -2.12 25.03
N ALA A 51 -0.39 -1.28 24.18
CA ALA A 51 -1.84 -1.23 23.94
C ALA A 51 -2.12 -0.78 22.52
N ALA A 52 -3.34 -0.99 22.03
CA ALA A 52 -3.75 -0.44 20.73
C ALA A 52 -3.52 1.09 20.69
N PRO A 53 -2.70 1.60 19.74
CA PRO A 53 -2.39 3.02 19.68
C PRO A 53 -3.64 3.87 19.39
N ALA A 54 -3.87 4.91 20.19
CA ALA A 54 -4.97 5.87 19.99
C ALA A 54 -4.47 7.16 19.31
N SER A 55 -3.16 7.39 19.27
CA SER A 55 -2.51 8.54 18.64
C SER A 55 -1.30 8.09 17.83
N ILE A 56 -1.40 8.15 16.51
CA ILE A 56 -0.38 7.68 15.57
C ILE A 56 0.17 8.86 14.76
N VAL A 57 1.48 8.98 14.70
CA VAL A 57 2.17 9.84 13.73
C VAL A 57 2.69 8.96 12.60
N ALA A 58 2.20 9.20 11.37
CA ALA A 58 2.55 8.42 10.19
C ALA A 58 3.43 9.24 9.22
N LEU A 59 4.74 8.95 9.19
CA LEU A 59 5.75 9.71 8.45
C LEU A 59 5.94 9.22 7.00
N ALA A 60 4.92 8.56 6.43
CA ALA A 60 4.89 8.23 5.01
C ALA A 60 3.43 8.16 4.51
N PRO A 61 3.14 8.62 3.28
CA PRO A 61 1.80 8.54 2.71
C PRO A 61 1.26 7.10 2.61
N SER A 62 2.13 6.13 2.31
CA SER A 62 1.75 4.72 2.21
C SER A 62 1.21 4.17 3.54
N PHE A 63 1.78 4.56 4.68
CA PHE A 63 1.28 4.14 5.99
C PHE A 63 -0.12 4.70 6.25
N VAL A 64 -0.37 5.96 5.88
CA VAL A 64 -1.69 6.57 6.01
C VAL A 64 -2.72 5.80 5.19
N GLU A 65 -2.39 5.47 3.94
CA GLU A 65 -3.27 4.70 3.06
C GLU A 65 -3.60 3.31 3.66
N VAL A 66 -2.60 2.62 4.21
CA VAL A 66 -2.80 1.32 4.87
C VAL A 66 -3.69 1.47 6.10
N LEU A 67 -3.37 2.42 7.01
CA LEU A 67 -4.14 2.63 8.24
C LEU A 67 -5.61 2.93 7.96
N PHE A 68 -5.92 3.75 6.97
CA PHE A 68 -7.30 3.97 6.54
C PHE A 68 -7.94 2.70 5.97
N ALA A 69 -7.22 1.96 5.13
CA ALA A 69 -7.73 0.76 4.48
C ALA A 69 -8.07 -0.36 5.47
N ILE A 70 -7.35 -0.43 6.61
CA ILE A 70 -7.61 -1.42 7.67
C ILE A 70 -8.47 -0.86 8.81
N GLY A 71 -9.01 0.36 8.69
CA GLY A 71 -9.92 0.95 9.67
C GLY A 71 -9.25 1.60 10.89
N ALA A 72 -7.96 1.88 10.85
CA ALA A 72 -7.19 2.55 11.91
C ALA A 72 -6.94 4.05 11.62
N GLY A 73 -7.56 4.62 10.58
CA GLY A 73 -7.34 6.00 10.14
C GLY A 73 -7.67 7.06 11.19
N ASP A 74 -8.68 6.81 12.03
CA ASP A 74 -9.11 7.76 13.08
C ASP A 74 -8.05 7.97 14.18
N ALA A 75 -7.09 7.06 14.32
CA ALA A 75 -5.99 7.18 15.28
C ALA A 75 -4.85 8.08 14.77
N ILE A 76 -4.86 8.52 13.51
CA ILE A 76 -3.77 9.33 12.94
C ILE A 76 -3.91 10.78 13.41
N VAL A 77 -2.96 11.25 14.22
CA VAL A 77 -2.92 12.62 14.73
C VAL A 77 -2.03 13.56 13.90
N ALA A 78 -1.07 13.02 13.16
CA ALA A 78 -0.29 13.77 12.17
C ALA A 78 0.21 12.82 11.07
N ALA A 79 0.35 13.35 9.85
CA ALA A 79 0.73 12.60 8.66
C ALA A 79 1.83 13.31 7.87
N ASP A 80 2.55 12.56 7.02
CA ASP A 80 3.51 13.14 6.08
C ASP A 80 2.86 14.22 5.20
N GLN A 81 3.63 15.27 4.90
CA GLN A 81 3.18 16.43 4.13
C GLN A 81 2.71 16.08 2.70
N ASN A 82 3.19 14.96 2.14
CA ASN A 82 2.82 14.48 0.81
C ASN A 82 1.60 13.55 0.83
N THR A 83 0.95 13.39 1.99
CA THR A 83 -0.28 12.61 2.11
C THR A 83 -1.43 13.33 1.42
N ASP A 84 -1.96 12.73 0.36
CA ASP A 84 -3.04 13.24 -0.48
C ASP A 84 -4.20 12.24 -0.62
N PHE A 85 -4.05 11.04 -0.08
CA PHE A 85 -5.05 9.97 -0.12
C PHE A 85 -5.09 9.20 1.21
N PRO A 86 -6.28 8.69 1.64
CA PRO A 86 -7.59 8.95 1.05
C PRO A 86 -8.07 10.41 1.28
N PRO A 87 -9.18 10.85 0.66
CA PRO A 87 -9.69 12.22 0.86
C PRO A 87 -9.93 12.60 2.33
N GLU A 88 -10.27 11.61 3.17
CA GLU A 88 -10.46 11.75 4.62
C GLU A 88 -9.17 12.19 5.34
N ALA A 89 -8.01 11.91 4.78
CA ALA A 89 -6.72 12.32 5.33
C ALA A 89 -6.40 13.81 5.09
N ALA A 90 -7.23 14.55 4.35
CA ALA A 90 -6.96 15.95 3.97
C ALA A 90 -6.82 16.87 5.19
N ASP A 91 -7.66 16.67 6.20
CA ASP A 91 -7.71 17.51 7.40
C ASP A 91 -6.71 17.10 8.49
N ILE A 92 -5.99 15.99 8.32
CA ILE A 92 -4.96 15.56 9.27
C ILE A 92 -3.79 16.55 9.22
N PRO A 93 -3.28 17.02 10.36
CA PRO A 93 -2.10 17.88 10.43
C PRO A 93 -0.92 17.29 9.67
N LYS A 94 -0.19 18.14 8.92
CA LYS A 94 0.92 17.69 8.06
C LYS A 94 2.27 18.06 8.66
N ILE A 95 3.19 17.09 8.66
CA ILE A 95 4.58 17.27 9.07
C ILE A 95 5.50 16.67 7.99
N SER A 96 6.77 17.06 7.99
CA SER A 96 7.73 16.46 7.06
C SER A 96 8.08 15.03 7.50
N GLY A 97 7.90 14.03 6.64
CA GLY A 97 8.39 12.68 6.86
C GLY A 97 9.84 12.50 6.44
N PHE A 98 10.37 13.44 5.64
CA PHE A 98 11.76 13.40 5.19
C PHE A 98 12.73 14.13 6.14
N GLU A 99 12.30 15.26 6.70
CA GLU A 99 13.06 16.04 7.69
C GLU A 99 12.20 16.30 8.93
N PRO A 100 11.78 15.24 9.66
CA PRO A 100 10.98 15.40 10.85
C PRO A 100 11.84 15.88 12.03
N SER A 101 11.26 16.68 12.93
CA SER A 101 11.91 17.03 14.18
C SER A 101 11.27 16.28 15.37
N VAL A 102 12.09 15.90 16.35
CA VAL A 102 11.60 15.25 17.58
C VAL A 102 10.52 16.10 18.25
N GLU A 103 10.76 17.42 18.40
CA GLU A 103 9.83 18.34 19.03
C GLU A 103 8.50 18.44 18.25
N GLY A 104 8.59 18.43 16.91
CA GLY A 104 7.39 18.47 16.04
C GLY A 104 6.54 17.22 16.19
N ILE A 105 7.15 16.05 16.37
CA ILE A 105 6.46 14.78 16.58
C ILE A 105 5.86 14.72 17.98
N VAL A 106 6.66 15.01 19.01
CA VAL A 106 6.24 14.94 20.42
C VAL A 106 5.09 15.87 20.74
N ALA A 107 4.96 16.99 20.02
CA ALA A 107 3.83 17.93 20.18
C ALA A 107 2.45 17.29 19.91
N TYR A 108 2.39 16.17 19.22
CA TYR A 108 1.16 15.41 18.97
C TYR A 108 0.89 14.34 20.03
N GLU A 109 1.78 14.17 21.02
CA GLU A 109 1.68 13.16 22.08
C GLU A 109 1.37 11.74 21.53
N PRO A 110 2.17 11.23 20.56
CA PRO A 110 1.85 9.96 19.92
C PRO A 110 2.12 8.76 20.82
N ASP A 111 1.26 7.74 20.73
CA ASP A 111 1.49 6.40 21.27
C ASP A 111 2.41 5.57 20.37
N LEU A 112 2.34 5.84 19.05
CA LEU A 112 3.12 5.15 18.02
C LEU A 112 3.58 6.13 16.94
N VAL A 113 4.84 6.01 16.54
CA VAL A 113 5.38 6.69 15.36
C VAL A 113 5.76 5.64 14.32
N LEU A 114 5.23 5.79 13.10
CA LEU A 114 5.58 4.98 11.93
C LEU A 114 6.50 5.80 11.04
N MET A 115 7.69 5.27 10.73
CA MET A 115 8.69 5.99 9.96
C MET A 115 9.31 5.13 8.87
N LEU A 116 9.59 5.77 7.72
CA LEU A 116 10.21 5.17 6.54
C LEU A 116 11.70 5.53 6.43
N PHE A 117 12.10 6.66 7.01
CA PHE A 117 13.47 7.15 7.07
C PHE A 117 13.83 7.44 8.52
N ASP A 118 15.09 7.17 8.88
CA ASP A 118 15.65 7.50 10.20
C ASP A 118 16.77 8.55 10.07
N PRO A 119 16.42 9.83 9.81
CA PRO A 119 17.43 10.88 9.69
C PRO A 119 18.03 11.20 11.06
N GLY A 120 19.34 11.00 11.17
CA GLY A 120 20.10 11.44 12.35
C GLY A 120 19.77 10.71 13.66
N GLY A 121 19.21 9.49 13.60
CA GLY A 121 18.89 8.71 14.81
C GLY A 121 17.58 9.18 15.46
N LEU A 122 16.60 9.60 14.66
CA LEU A 122 15.28 10.01 15.12
C LEU A 122 14.59 8.90 15.92
N GLN A 123 14.70 7.64 15.47
CA GLN A 123 14.13 6.48 16.15
C GLN A 123 14.65 6.38 17.59
N ASP A 124 15.96 6.41 17.78
CA ASP A 124 16.59 6.34 19.09
C ASP A 124 16.14 7.50 19.99
N ALA A 125 16.06 8.70 19.44
CA ALA A 125 15.65 9.88 20.20
C ALA A 125 14.20 9.79 20.70
N LEU A 126 13.28 9.28 19.90
CA LEU A 126 11.88 9.08 20.27
C LEU A 126 11.72 7.94 21.27
N GLN A 127 12.44 6.84 21.09
CA GLN A 127 12.45 5.71 22.02
C GLN A 127 12.99 6.10 23.42
N GLN A 128 14.01 6.97 23.49
CA GLN A 128 14.50 7.51 24.77
C GLN A 128 13.45 8.35 25.50
N LEU A 129 12.47 8.89 24.82
CA LEU A 129 11.32 9.59 25.39
C LEU A 129 10.16 8.64 25.75
N GLY A 130 10.32 7.32 25.51
CA GLY A 130 9.33 6.31 25.80
C GLY A 130 8.22 6.19 24.73
N ILE A 131 8.45 6.75 23.53
CA ILE A 131 7.52 6.68 22.41
C ILE A 131 7.85 5.45 21.58
N ALA A 132 6.87 4.55 21.40
CA ALA A 132 7.02 3.42 20.49
C ALA A 132 7.23 3.94 19.06
N THR A 133 8.34 3.53 18.43
CA THR A 133 8.71 4.02 17.11
C THR A 133 9.10 2.83 16.25
N LEU A 134 8.34 2.58 15.19
CA LEU A 134 8.49 1.46 14.28
C LEU A 134 9.08 1.96 12.96
N PHE A 135 10.30 1.54 12.66
CA PHE A 135 10.95 1.79 11.38
C PHE A 135 10.58 0.68 10.39
N LEU A 136 9.95 1.05 9.29
CA LEU A 136 9.58 0.13 8.22
C LEU A 136 10.17 0.65 6.91
N ALA A 137 11.15 -0.06 6.38
CA ALA A 137 11.83 0.29 5.14
C ALA A 137 10.86 0.29 3.95
N SER A 138 11.21 1.03 2.91
CA SER A 138 10.40 1.05 1.68
C SER A 138 10.36 -0.36 1.07
N PRO A 139 9.19 -0.94 0.83
CA PRO A 139 9.06 -2.21 0.13
C PRO A 139 9.72 -2.18 -1.25
N GLU A 140 10.47 -3.21 -1.57
CA GLU A 140 11.10 -3.40 -2.89
C GLU A 140 10.23 -4.25 -3.82
N THR A 141 9.34 -5.07 -3.22
CA THR A 141 8.48 -6.00 -3.96
C THR A 141 7.02 -5.85 -3.54
N ILE A 142 6.14 -6.43 -4.35
CA ILE A 142 4.71 -6.58 -4.00
C ILE A 142 4.57 -7.40 -2.71
N GLU A 143 5.34 -8.48 -2.55
CA GLU A 143 5.25 -9.31 -1.35
C GLU A 143 5.71 -8.56 -0.09
N ASP A 144 6.74 -7.73 -0.17
CA ASP A 144 7.17 -6.86 0.94
C ASP A 144 6.06 -5.87 1.30
N THR A 145 5.37 -5.31 0.29
CA THR A 145 4.21 -4.43 0.52
C THR A 145 3.10 -5.15 1.28
N LEU A 146 2.76 -6.36 0.87
CA LEU A 146 1.73 -7.17 1.53
C LEU A 146 2.15 -7.56 2.95
N ALA A 147 3.41 -7.90 3.17
CA ALA A 147 3.96 -8.17 4.50
C ALA A 147 3.91 -6.92 5.40
N GLN A 148 4.27 -5.75 4.87
CA GLN A 148 4.21 -4.49 5.61
C GLN A 148 2.77 -4.11 6.01
N ILE A 149 1.77 -4.38 5.17
CA ILE A 149 0.34 -4.20 5.52
C ILE A 149 -0.02 -5.09 6.74
N SER A 150 0.42 -6.36 6.75
CA SER A 150 0.19 -7.25 7.89
C SER A 150 0.88 -6.75 9.16
N THR A 151 2.14 -6.29 9.05
CA THR A 151 2.90 -5.70 10.17
C THR A 151 2.19 -4.47 10.75
N LEU A 152 1.66 -3.58 9.89
CA LEU A 152 0.89 -2.42 10.33
C LEU A 152 -0.41 -2.84 11.02
N GLY A 153 -1.11 -3.87 10.48
CA GLY A 153 -2.29 -4.44 11.13
C GLY A 153 -2.00 -4.98 12.52
N GLU A 154 -0.87 -5.67 12.70
CA GLU A 154 -0.41 -6.16 14.00
C GLU A 154 -0.10 -4.99 14.95
N ALA A 155 0.64 -3.99 14.48
CA ALA A 155 1.05 -2.83 15.27
C ALA A 155 -0.13 -2.02 15.84
N VAL A 156 -1.25 -1.96 15.10
CA VAL A 156 -2.42 -1.15 15.49
C VAL A 156 -3.61 -1.99 15.98
N GLY A 157 -3.47 -3.33 16.04
CA GLY A 157 -4.52 -4.24 16.52
C GLY A 157 -5.64 -4.53 15.52
N HIS A 158 -5.40 -4.27 14.23
CA HIS A 158 -6.31 -4.50 13.10
C HIS A 158 -5.85 -5.65 12.20
N MET A 159 -5.30 -6.72 12.80
CA MET A 159 -4.76 -7.86 12.06
C MET A 159 -5.79 -8.56 11.16
N PRO A 160 -7.04 -8.80 11.60
CA PRO A 160 -8.04 -9.41 10.71
C PRO A 160 -8.33 -8.58 9.47
N GLU A 161 -8.45 -7.26 9.60
CA GLU A 161 -8.72 -6.34 8.49
C GLU A 161 -7.51 -6.27 7.54
N ALA A 162 -6.29 -6.33 8.08
CA ALA A 162 -5.07 -6.37 7.29
C ALA A 162 -4.95 -7.69 6.50
N GLU A 163 -5.25 -8.83 7.12
CA GLU A 163 -5.26 -10.14 6.45
C GLU A 163 -6.32 -10.20 5.35
N ASP A 164 -7.52 -9.68 5.59
CA ASP A 164 -8.59 -9.58 4.60
C ASP A 164 -8.15 -8.69 3.41
N LEU A 165 -7.54 -7.54 3.68
CA LEU A 165 -7.00 -6.65 2.64
C LEU A 165 -5.92 -7.36 1.82
N VAL A 166 -4.94 -7.98 2.45
CA VAL A 166 -3.87 -8.74 1.79
C VAL A 166 -4.44 -9.88 0.95
N GLY A 167 -5.42 -10.62 1.49
CA GLY A 167 -6.11 -11.71 0.77
C GLY A 167 -6.82 -11.20 -0.48
N GLN A 168 -7.53 -10.07 -0.39
CA GLN A 168 -8.19 -9.45 -1.53
C GLN A 168 -7.17 -8.99 -2.58
N MET A 169 -6.11 -8.29 -2.17
CA MET A 169 -5.07 -7.82 -3.08
C MET A 169 -4.39 -8.97 -3.83
N ARG A 170 -4.06 -10.09 -3.15
CA ARG A 170 -3.50 -11.29 -3.79
C ARG A 170 -4.46 -11.89 -4.82
N SER A 171 -5.75 -11.93 -4.52
CA SER A 171 -6.79 -12.41 -5.43
C SER A 171 -6.88 -11.55 -6.69
N ASP A 172 -6.87 -10.23 -6.51
CA ASP A 172 -6.97 -9.27 -7.62
C ASP A 172 -5.73 -9.32 -8.52
N ILE A 173 -4.54 -9.39 -7.92
CA ILE A 173 -3.27 -9.59 -8.66
C ILE A 173 -3.31 -10.90 -9.47
N SER A 174 -3.78 -11.98 -8.86
CA SER A 174 -3.91 -13.28 -9.56
C SER A 174 -4.88 -13.19 -10.72
N THR A 175 -6.02 -12.51 -10.52
CA THR A 175 -7.04 -12.28 -11.56
C THR A 175 -6.50 -11.43 -12.70
N LEU A 176 -5.73 -10.38 -12.39
CA LEU A 176 -5.05 -9.55 -13.39
C LEU A 176 -4.04 -10.37 -14.20
N LYS A 177 -3.18 -11.13 -13.50
CA LYS A 177 -2.16 -11.99 -14.15
C LYS A 177 -2.76 -13.01 -15.10
N ALA A 178 -3.94 -13.54 -14.78
CA ALA A 178 -4.66 -14.49 -15.66
C ALA A 178 -5.14 -13.87 -16.99
N LYS A 179 -5.26 -12.54 -17.06
CA LYS A 179 -5.64 -11.81 -18.29
C LYS A 179 -4.43 -11.45 -19.17
N LEU A 180 -3.21 -11.52 -18.62
CA LEU A 180 -2.01 -11.19 -19.38
C LEU A 180 -1.74 -12.21 -20.48
N PRO A 181 -1.06 -11.83 -21.56
CA PRO A 181 -0.69 -12.75 -22.64
C PRO A 181 0.06 -13.98 -22.10
N ALA A 182 -0.41 -15.17 -22.46
CA ALA A 182 0.08 -16.43 -21.90
C ALA A 182 1.50 -16.82 -22.37
N SER A 183 2.05 -16.18 -23.40
CA SER A 183 3.36 -16.54 -23.98
C SER A 183 4.03 -15.37 -24.68
N GLY A 184 5.35 -15.35 -24.61
CA GLY A 184 6.21 -14.32 -25.19
C GLY A 184 6.85 -13.44 -24.14
N ALA A 185 7.96 -12.79 -24.50
CA ALA A 185 8.50 -11.71 -23.71
C ALA A 185 7.58 -10.51 -23.85
N GLY A 186 7.19 -9.90 -22.73
CA GLY A 186 6.41 -8.66 -22.73
C GLY A 186 7.16 -7.50 -23.38
N PRO A 187 6.52 -6.34 -23.56
CA PRO A 187 7.14 -5.20 -24.20
C PRO A 187 8.33 -4.68 -23.38
N ARG A 188 9.32 -4.14 -24.08
CA ARG A 188 10.41 -3.38 -23.45
C ARG A 188 9.87 -2.05 -22.96
N VAL A 189 10.11 -1.73 -21.68
CA VAL A 189 9.61 -0.52 -21.03
C VAL A 189 10.75 0.34 -20.49
N PHE A 190 10.64 1.64 -20.68
CA PHE A 190 11.38 2.68 -19.98
C PHE A 190 10.43 3.42 -19.06
N HIS A 191 10.73 3.45 -17.76
CA HIS A 191 9.98 4.21 -16.76
C HIS A 191 10.79 5.44 -16.38
N GLU A 192 10.39 6.61 -16.81
CA GLU A 192 11.04 7.86 -16.48
C GLU A 192 10.52 8.38 -15.14
N VAL A 193 11.40 8.39 -14.13
CA VAL A 193 11.11 8.88 -12.78
C VAL A 193 11.25 10.39 -12.72
N ASP A 194 12.24 10.92 -13.46
CA ASP A 194 12.45 12.34 -13.65
C ASP A 194 13.09 12.63 -15.01
N ASN A 195 13.02 13.90 -15.44
CA ASN A 195 13.50 14.37 -16.74
C ASN A 195 15.04 14.40 -16.88
N THR A 196 15.78 13.92 -15.89
CA THR A 196 17.23 13.70 -15.98
C THR A 196 17.56 12.22 -16.26
N PHE A 197 16.53 11.42 -16.61
CA PHE A 197 16.58 10.01 -16.99
C PHE A 197 16.91 9.06 -15.83
N TYR A 198 16.60 9.44 -14.60
CA TYR A 198 16.49 8.45 -13.56
C TYR A 198 15.32 7.52 -13.87
N THR A 199 15.54 6.25 -13.66
CA THR A 199 14.57 5.18 -13.91
C THR A 199 14.53 4.21 -12.73
N ALA A 200 13.60 3.27 -12.76
CA ALA A 200 13.47 2.22 -11.76
C ALA A 200 14.06 0.92 -12.30
N GLY A 201 15.04 0.36 -11.61
CA GLY A 201 15.72 -0.91 -11.92
C GLY A 201 15.54 -1.95 -10.83
N PRO A 202 16.29 -3.08 -10.91
CA PRO A 202 16.22 -4.17 -9.92
C PRO A 202 16.46 -3.68 -8.48
N GLY A 203 15.62 -4.16 -7.54
CA GLY A 203 15.62 -3.70 -6.15
C GLY A 203 14.70 -2.49 -5.91
N SER A 204 13.86 -2.12 -6.89
CA SER A 204 12.81 -1.13 -6.68
C SER A 204 11.42 -1.76 -6.83
N PHE A 205 10.46 -1.24 -6.06
CA PHE A 205 9.05 -1.63 -6.16
C PHE A 205 8.49 -1.48 -7.59
N ILE A 206 8.84 -0.40 -8.29
CA ILE A 206 8.39 -0.14 -9.66
C ILE A 206 8.89 -1.24 -10.61
N HIS A 207 10.15 -1.71 -10.43
CA HIS A 207 10.67 -2.81 -11.22
C HIS A 207 9.87 -4.10 -10.99
N ASP A 208 9.51 -4.39 -9.73
CA ASP A 208 8.72 -5.59 -9.40
C ASP A 208 7.31 -5.56 -10.00
N LEU A 209 6.68 -4.37 -10.13
CA LEU A 209 5.44 -4.22 -10.89
C LEU A 209 5.60 -4.68 -12.34
N TYR A 210 6.68 -4.25 -13.03
CA TYR A 210 6.96 -4.67 -14.41
C TYR A 210 7.27 -6.15 -14.51
N ALA A 211 8.08 -6.69 -13.58
CA ALA A 211 8.39 -8.13 -13.52
C ALA A 211 7.10 -8.96 -13.32
N THR A 212 6.21 -8.50 -12.43
CA THR A 212 4.91 -9.13 -12.18
C THR A 212 4.02 -9.14 -13.41
N LEU A 213 4.08 -8.10 -14.23
CA LEU A 213 3.37 -7.98 -15.50
C LEU A 213 4.08 -8.69 -16.67
N GLY A 214 5.30 -9.22 -16.48
CA GLY A 214 6.08 -9.88 -17.52
C GLY A 214 6.66 -8.93 -18.56
N ALA A 215 6.73 -7.62 -18.29
CA ALA A 215 7.39 -6.64 -19.15
C ALA A 215 8.90 -6.69 -18.98
N GLN A 216 9.64 -6.25 -20.00
CA GLN A 216 11.09 -6.20 -20.00
C GLN A 216 11.53 -4.77 -19.63
N ASN A 217 11.97 -4.58 -18.41
CA ASN A 217 12.51 -3.29 -17.98
C ASN A 217 13.89 -3.07 -18.62
N ILE A 218 14.08 -1.98 -19.39
CA ILE A 218 15.38 -1.70 -20.03
C ILE A 218 16.50 -1.42 -19.03
N ALA A 219 16.17 -1.09 -17.78
CA ALA A 219 17.13 -0.89 -16.68
C ALA A 219 17.55 -2.19 -15.99
N GLU A 220 17.02 -3.37 -16.37
CA GLU A 220 17.31 -4.68 -15.76
C GLU A 220 18.81 -4.94 -15.59
N SER A 221 19.62 -4.61 -16.59
CA SER A 221 21.05 -4.91 -16.60
C SER A 221 21.92 -3.97 -15.75
N THR A 222 21.35 -2.91 -15.19
CA THR A 222 22.11 -1.95 -14.37
C THR A 222 22.44 -2.51 -12.99
N GLY A 223 21.55 -3.35 -12.44
CA GLY A 223 21.68 -3.89 -11.10
C GLY A 223 21.48 -2.87 -9.98
N GLU A 224 20.98 -1.66 -10.30
CA GLU A 224 20.74 -0.58 -9.37
C GLU A 224 19.22 -0.31 -9.27
N ALA A 225 18.72 0.05 -8.07
CA ALA A 225 17.31 0.31 -7.86
C ALA A 225 16.80 1.56 -8.59
N PHE A 226 17.62 2.61 -8.60
CA PHE A 226 17.29 3.88 -9.28
C PHE A 226 18.49 4.40 -10.08
N PRO A 227 18.84 3.76 -11.21
CA PRO A 227 19.95 4.20 -12.04
C PRO A 227 19.59 5.42 -12.87
N GLN A 228 20.58 6.29 -13.12
CA GLN A 228 20.49 7.31 -14.14
C GLN A 228 21.03 6.75 -15.46
N MET A 229 20.19 6.72 -16.50
CA MET A 229 20.58 6.22 -17.82
C MET A 229 20.97 7.38 -18.73
N SER A 230 21.85 7.14 -19.73
CA SER A 230 22.08 8.14 -20.77
C SER A 230 21.05 8.01 -21.90
N ALA A 231 20.79 9.12 -22.60
CA ALA A 231 19.88 9.13 -23.74
C ALA A 231 20.28 8.10 -24.82
N GLU A 232 21.58 7.92 -25.05
CA GLU A 232 22.10 6.98 -26.04
C GLU A 232 21.78 5.51 -25.66
N VAL A 233 21.87 5.17 -24.35
CA VAL A 233 21.56 3.82 -23.85
C VAL A 233 20.05 3.56 -23.97
N ILE A 234 19.20 4.57 -23.67
CA ILE A 234 17.76 4.44 -23.83
C ILE A 234 17.37 4.25 -25.30
N ILE A 235 17.96 5.05 -26.21
CA ILE A 235 17.73 4.92 -27.64
C ILE A 235 18.19 3.54 -28.16
N GLN A 236 19.35 3.04 -27.71
CA GLN A 236 19.87 1.74 -28.10
C GLN A 236 19.01 0.58 -27.56
N ALA A 237 18.44 0.70 -26.38
CA ALA A 237 17.53 -0.28 -25.80
C ALA A 237 16.19 -0.34 -26.54
N ASP A 238 15.84 0.72 -27.28
CA ASP A 238 14.64 0.83 -28.11
C ASP A 238 13.37 0.37 -27.38
N PRO A 239 12.94 1.08 -26.30
CA PRO A 239 11.74 0.72 -25.58
C PRO A 239 10.50 0.80 -26.48
N GLU A 240 9.57 -0.14 -26.29
CA GLU A 240 8.30 -0.24 -27.00
C GLU A 240 7.20 0.55 -26.29
N VAL A 241 7.42 0.85 -25.00
CA VAL A 241 6.55 1.69 -24.15
C VAL A 241 7.44 2.60 -23.31
N ILE A 242 7.06 3.87 -23.22
CA ILE A 242 7.65 4.82 -22.27
C ILE A 242 6.56 5.26 -21.31
N ILE A 243 6.86 5.15 -20.02
CA ILE A 243 5.99 5.58 -18.93
C ILE A 243 6.65 6.79 -18.27
N LEU A 244 5.93 7.90 -18.21
CA LEU A 244 6.36 9.15 -17.60
C LEU A 244 5.68 9.31 -16.23
N ALA A 245 6.46 9.34 -15.16
CA ALA A 245 6.00 9.57 -13.80
C ALA A 245 6.35 11.01 -13.33
N ASP A 246 6.71 11.89 -14.26
CA ASP A 246 7.26 13.23 -14.03
C ASP A 246 6.51 14.35 -14.76
N GLU A 247 5.20 14.18 -14.98
CA GLU A 247 4.33 15.22 -15.53
C GLU A 247 4.47 16.56 -14.77
N PHE A 248 4.70 16.51 -13.46
CA PHE A 248 4.96 17.69 -12.63
C PHE A 248 6.18 18.52 -13.08
N ALA A 249 7.14 17.89 -13.78
CA ALA A 249 8.29 18.56 -14.42
C ALA A 249 7.98 19.09 -15.82
N GLY A 250 6.72 18.95 -16.28
CA GLY A 250 6.26 19.38 -17.60
C GLY A 250 6.56 18.39 -18.73
N GLU A 251 6.90 17.13 -18.39
CA GLU A 251 7.13 16.09 -19.37
C GLU A 251 5.81 15.59 -19.99
N SER A 252 5.89 15.23 -21.25
CA SER A 252 4.76 14.77 -22.07
C SER A 252 5.26 13.96 -23.26
N ALA A 253 4.36 13.28 -23.95
CA ALA A 253 4.70 12.61 -25.20
C ALA A 253 5.32 13.57 -26.24
N GLY A 254 4.90 14.85 -26.23
CA GLY A 254 5.43 15.89 -27.12
C GLY A 254 6.85 16.31 -26.77
N THR A 255 7.17 16.51 -25.49
CA THR A 255 8.52 16.89 -25.04
C THR A 255 9.48 15.72 -25.28
N VAL A 256 9.06 14.48 -24.99
CA VAL A 256 9.84 13.27 -25.25
C VAL A 256 10.15 13.10 -26.74
N ALA A 257 9.17 13.28 -27.62
CA ALA A 257 9.36 13.19 -29.08
C ALA A 257 10.29 14.28 -29.64
N ALA A 258 10.41 15.41 -28.95
CA ALA A 258 11.29 16.52 -29.34
C ALA A 258 12.75 16.33 -28.88
N ARG A 259 13.05 15.34 -28.05
CA ARG A 259 14.41 15.05 -27.58
C ARG A 259 15.29 14.56 -28.75
N PRO A 260 16.56 14.98 -28.86
CA PRO A 260 17.42 14.57 -29.94
C PRO A 260 17.57 13.06 -30.09
N GLY A 261 17.19 12.50 -31.26
CA GLY A 261 17.30 11.10 -31.60
C GLY A 261 16.19 10.19 -31.04
N TRP A 262 15.27 10.71 -30.22
CA TRP A 262 14.18 9.92 -29.62
C TRP A 262 13.06 9.59 -30.62
N ASP A 263 12.99 10.33 -31.74
CA ASP A 263 12.13 10.01 -32.88
C ASP A 263 12.40 8.63 -33.51
N GLN A 264 13.56 8.03 -33.17
CA GLN A 264 13.96 6.67 -33.60
C GLN A 264 13.38 5.58 -32.71
N ILE A 265 12.98 5.88 -31.46
CA ILE A 265 12.49 4.93 -30.48
C ILE A 265 11.12 4.37 -30.91
N SER A 266 10.93 3.07 -30.77
CA SER A 266 9.69 2.36 -31.12
C SER A 266 8.47 2.93 -30.39
N ALA A 267 8.58 3.23 -29.11
CA ALA A 267 7.51 3.83 -28.30
C ALA A 267 7.07 5.20 -28.87
N VAL A 268 8.03 6.05 -29.28
CA VAL A 268 7.74 7.37 -29.85
C VAL A 268 7.07 7.24 -31.21
N LYS A 269 7.58 6.36 -32.08
CA LYS A 269 7.00 6.10 -33.42
C LYS A 269 5.56 5.58 -33.36
N SER A 270 5.27 4.74 -32.37
CA SER A 270 3.94 4.11 -32.21
C SER A 270 2.99 4.93 -31.33
N GLY A 271 3.45 6.06 -30.76
CA GLY A 271 2.66 6.88 -29.85
C GLY A 271 2.38 6.23 -28.48
N ARG A 272 3.26 5.31 -28.05
CA ARG A 272 3.15 4.61 -26.77
C ARG A 272 4.03 5.27 -25.69
N VAL A 273 3.84 6.57 -25.53
CA VAL A 273 4.43 7.39 -24.47
C VAL A 273 3.29 7.85 -23.59
N HIS A 274 3.24 7.37 -22.37
CA HIS A 274 2.11 7.53 -21.47
C HIS A 274 2.52 8.19 -20.17
N ILE A 275 1.68 9.09 -19.67
CA ILE A 275 1.81 9.70 -18.35
C ILE A 275 1.07 8.83 -17.34
N VAL A 276 1.65 8.64 -16.17
CA VAL A 276 1.03 7.98 -15.02
C VAL A 276 1.13 8.86 -13.78
N ASP A 277 0.19 8.68 -12.86
CA ASP A 277 0.27 9.31 -11.54
C ASP A 277 1.33 8.61 -10.69
N PRO A 278 2.45 9.26 -10.32
CA PRO A 278 3.47 8.66 -9.47
C PRO A 278 2.94 8.30 -8.07
N ASN A 279 1.90 8.99 -7.58
CA ASN A 279 1.29 8.68 -6.31
C ASN A 279 0.56 7.32 -6.30
N ILE A 280 0.29 6.76 -7.47
CA ILE A 280 -0.27 5.41 -7.61
C ILE A 280 0.84 4.41 -7.95
N THR A 281 1.68 4.73 -8.94
CA THR A 281 2.65 3.76 -9.47
C THR A 281 3.94 3.64 -8.66
N SER A 282 4.24 4.60 -7.77
CA SER A 282 5.47 4.63 -6.98
C SER A 282 5.26 4.47 -5.47
N ARG A 283 4.01 4.30 -5.01
CA ARG A 283 3.70 4.10 -3.59
C ARG A 283 3.34 2.65 -3.31
N PRO A 284 4.19 1.91 -2.58
CA PRO A 284 3.84 0.57 -2.12
C PRO A 284 2.77 0.67 -1.03
N GLY A 285 1.56 0.19 -1.33
CA GLY A 285 0.41 0.30 -0.44
C GLY A 285 -0.86 -0.31 -1.03
N PRO A 286 -2.04 -0.06 -0.47
CA PRO A 286 -3.30 -0.67 -0.89
C PRO A 286 -3.65 -0.43 -2.36
N ARG A 287 -3.18 0.70 -2.94
CA ARG A 287 -3.42 1.07 -4.34
C ARG A 287 -2.48 0.39 -5.35
N LEU A 288 -1.59 -0.50 -4.92
CA LEU A 288 -0.69 -1.21 -5.85
C LEU A 288 -1.45 -2.03 -6.91
N VAL A 289 -2.64 -2.53 -6.59
CA VAL A 289 -3.50 -3.23 -7.58
C VAL A 289 -3.90 -2.28 -8.69
N ASN A 290 -4.28 -1.04 -8.36
CA ASN A 290 -4.60 -0.01 -9.36
C ASN A 290 -3.38 0.36 -10.21
N ALA A 291 -2.18 0.39 -9.60
CA ALA A 291 -0.93 0.58 -10.33
C ALA A 291 -0.72 -0.54 -11.37
N LEU A 292 -0.85 -1.80 -10.94
CA LEU A 292 -0.73 -2.96 -11.83
C LEU A 292 -1.76 -2.94 -12.96
N GLU A 293 -3.03 -2.63 -12.67
CA GLU A 293 -4.08 -2.54 -13.68
C GLU A 293 -3.79 -1.44 -14.69
N THR A 294 -3.39 -0.25 -14.22
CA THR A 294 -3.01 0.87 -15.08
C THR A 294 -1.87 0.50 -16.00
N LEU A 295 -0.77 -0.03 -15.44
CA LEU A 295 0.39 -0.44 -16.22
C LEU A 295 0.05 -1.59 -17.18
N ALA A 296 -0.76 -2.58 -16.77
CA ALA A 296 -1.19 -3.68 -17.64
C ALA A 296 -1.94 -3.17 -18.88
N MET A 297 -2.89 -2.24 -18.70
CA MET A 297 -3.62 -1.62 -19.82
C MET A 297 -2.69 -0.87 -20.77
N LEU A 298 -1.69 -0.16 -20.25
CA LEU A 298 -0.73 0.58 -21.07
C LEU A 298 0.25 -0.36 -21.81
N LEU A 299 0.65 -1.45 -21.17
CA LEU A 299 1.58 -2.43 -21.73
C LEU A 299 0.91 -3.38 -22.74
N TYR A 300 -0.35 -3.75 -22.50
CA TYR A 300 -1.07 -4.81 -23.22
C TYR A 300 -2.45 -4.37 -23.70
N HIS A 301 -2.55 -3.16 -24.26
CA HIS A 301 -3.82 -2.51 -24.67
C HIS A 301 -4.73 -3.40 -25.55
N GLU A 302 -4.19 -4.43 -26.22
CA GLU A 302 -4.98 -5.38 -27.02
C GLU A 302 -5.63 -6.49 -26.18
N ALA A 303 -5.20 -6.65 -24.91
CA ALA A 303 -5.69 -7.69 -24.02
C ALA A 303 -6.75 -7.20 -23.02
N PHE A 304 -6.91 -5.88 -22.89
CA PHE A 304 -7.84 -5.16 -22.03
C PHE A 304 -8.75 -4.25 -22.85
#